data_12b7503f467f344c7ed0f8c64e225a57
#
_entry.id   12b7503f467f344c7ed0f8c64e225a57
#
_cell.length_a   1.000
_cell.length_b   1.000
_cell.length_c   1.000
_cell.angle_alpha   90.00
_cell.angle_beta   90.00
_cell.angle_gamma   90.00
#
_symmetry.space_group_name_H-M   'P 1'
#
loop_
_entity.id
_entity.type
_entity.pdbx_description
1 polymer ?
#
loop_
_entity_poly.entity_id
_entity_poly.type
_entity_poly.pdbx_seq_one_letter_code
_entity_poly.pdbx_strand_id
1 'polypeptide(L)'
;MMAFRIAWFKVHQPLAFYSAYFYRRSQKGGFDAAMMTVGTEGVRRKINDMRRKPDRTANEEDLLVTLEAVYEFNLRGFTFANIDLYESDAIRFKPVGDKQLRPPFVSVAGLGETAAQDLARCGAEGKEFVSIKELSAACSKVSQSHLEALKALGALRGLPDDSQITLFD
;
A
#
# COMPACT_ATOMS: atom_id res chain seq x y z
N MET A 1 19.44 20.25 -16.58
CA MET A 1 19.24 18.97 -17.28
C MET A 1 18.50 17.90 -16.47
N MET A 2 18.70 17.76 -15.15
CA MET A 2 17.98 16.77 -14.33
C MET A 2 16.47 17.03 -14.24
N ALA A 3 16.04 18.27 -14.01
CA ALA A 3 14.63 18.66 -13.93
C ALA A 3 13.85 18.35 -15.21
N PHE A 4 14.45 18.57 -16.38
CA PHE A 4 13.83 18.24 -17.67
C PHE A 4 13.62 16.74 -17.86
N ARG A 5 14.58 15.90 -17.45
CA ARG A 5 14.45 14.44 -17.50
C ARG A 5 13.33 13.93 -16.59
N ILE A 6 13.23 14.48 -15.38
CA ILE A 6 12.16 14.13 -14.43
C ILE A 6 10.79 14.50 -15.01
N ALA A 7 10.65 15.69 -15.57
CA ALA A 7 9.42 16.13 -16.22
C ALA A 7 9.06 15.26 -17.42
N TRP A 8 10.04 14.86 -18.22
CA TRP A 8 9.84 13.95 -19.35
C TRP A 8 9.28 12.59 -18.91
N PHE A 9 9.88 11.96 -17.89
CA PHE A 9 9.37 10.70 -17.34
C PHE A 9 7.96 10.82 -16.80
N LYS A 10 7.64 11.90 -16.10
CA LYS A 10 6.30 12.15 -15.57
C LYS A 10 5.24 12.21 -16.66
N VAL A 11 5.58 12.69 -17.85
CA VAL A 11 4.66 12.80 -18.99
C VAL A 11 4.59 11.50 -19.79
N HIS A 12 5.76 10.91 -20.14
CA HIS A 12 5.83 9.80 -21.09
C HIS A 12 5.81 8.41 -20.45
N GLN A 13 6.24 8.32 -19.19
CA GLN A 13 6.21 7.07 -18.41
C GLN A 13 5.68 7.33 -16.99
N PRO A 14 4.42 7.77 -16.87
CA PRO A 14 3.87 8.23 -15.59
C PRO A 14 3.87 7.15 -14.51
N LEU A 15 3.54 5.89 -14.82
CA LEU A 15 3.56 4.82 -13.82
C LEU A 15 4.96 4.57 -13.27
N ALA A 16 6.00 4.61 -14.11
CA ALA A 16 7.39 4.48 -13.66
C ALA A 16 7.80 5.65 -12.77
N PHE A 17 7.42 6.88 -13.14
CA PHE A 17 7.67 8.08 -12.34
C PHE A 17 7.00 7.99 -10.96
N TYR A 18 5.69 7.71 -10.90
CA TYR A 18 4.95 7.64 -9.66
C TYR A 18 5.36 6.44 -8.80
N SER A 19 5.69 5.29 -9.42
CA SER A 19 6.24 4.14 -8.70
C SER A 19 7.52 4.50 -7.95
N ALA A 20 8.47 5.16 -8.61
CA ALA A 20 9.71 5.62 -7.99
C ALA A 20 9.47 6.71 -6.94
N TYR A 21 8.56 7.64 -7.19
CA TYR A 21 8.21 8.69 -6.25
C TYR A 21 7.60 8.11 -4.96
N PHE A 22 6.56 7.29 -5.08
CA PHE A 22 5.90 6.69 -3.92
C PHE A 22 6.79 5.68 -3.18
N TYR A 23 7.65 4.96 -3.88
CA TYR A 23 8.68 4.12 -3.27
C TYR A 23 9.58 4.94 -2.32
N ARG A 24 10.10 6.07 -2.78
CA ARG A 24 10.93 6.95 -1.93
C ARG A 24 10.18 7.52 -0.75
N ARG A 25 8.89 7.81 -0.91
CA ARG A 25 8.03 8.30 0.18
C ARG A 25 7.75 7.21 1.21
N SER A 26 7.47 5.98 0.78
CA SER A 26 7.20 4.85 1.67
C SER A 26 8.41 4.46 2.53
N GLN A 27 9.63 4.59 2.01
CA GLN A 27 10.87 4.35 2.76
C GLN A 27 11.03 5.25 3.99
N LYS A 28 10.41 6.42 4.00
CA LYS A 28 10.47 7.41 5.08
C LYS A 28 9.19 7.44 5.92
N GLY A 29 8.30 6.47 5.78
CA GLY A 29 6.99 6.48 6.42
C GLY A 29 6.03 7.56 5.90
N GLY A 30 6.36 8.21 4.78
CA GLY A 30 5.55 9.25 4.16
C GLY A 30 4.46 8.73 3.21
N PHE A 31 4.20 7.43 3.20
CA PHE A 31 3.10 6.82 2.45
C PHE A 31 2.36 5.80 3.33
N ASP A 32 1.07 6.01 3.51
CA ASP A 32 0.18 5.11 4.24
C ASP A 32 -0.94 4.65 3.31
N ALA A 33 -0.99 3.34 3.03
CA ALA A 33 -1.97 2.77 2.13
C ALA A 33 -3.42 3.01 2.58
N ALA A 34 -3.71 2.95 3.89
CA ALA A 34 -5.05 3.20 4.43
C ALA A 34 -5.55 4.64 4.20
N MET A 35 -4.62 5.58 4.06
CA MET A 35 -4.95 6.98 3.77
C MET A 35 -5.02 7.28 2.28
N MET A 36 -4.21 6.60 1.48
CA MET A 36 -3.90 7.02 0.10
C MET A 36 -4.62 6.21 -0.97
N THR A 37 -5.15 5.03 -0.63
CA THR A 37 -5.87 4.16 -1.59
C THR A 37 -7.41 4.33 -1.55
N VAL A 38 -7.90 5.40 -0.93
CA VAL A 38 -9.34 5.65 -0.71
C VAL A 38 -10.05 6.37 -1.87
N GLY A 39 -9.39 6.50 -3.00
CA GLY A 39 -9.92 7.20 -4.18
C GLY A 39 -9.85 8.73 -4.09
N THR A 40 -10.14 9.40 -5.20
CA THR A 40 -9.95 10.85 -5.38
C THR A 40 -10.66 11.68 -4.30
N GLU A 41 -11.93 11.40 -4.05
CA GLU A 41 -12.71 12.15 -3.06
C GLU A 41 -12.29 11.89 -1.62
N GLY A 42 -11.91 10.63 -1.31
CA GLY A 42 -11.36 10.27 0.00
C GLY A 42 -10.05 10.98 0.28
N VAL A 43 -9.15 11.00 -0.69
CA VAL A 43 -7.86 11.70 -0.60
C VAL A 43 -8.07 13.21 -0.44
N ARG A 44 -8.98 13.81 -1.21
CA ARG A 44 -9.32 15.24 -1.11
C ARG A 44 -9.80 15.61 0.29
N ARG A 45 -10.68 14.79 0.89
CA ARG A 45 -11.16 15.02 2.27
C ARG A 45 -10.01 14.97 3.26
N LYS A 46 -9.16 13.96 3.17
CA LYS A 46 -7.99 13.82 4.06
C LYS A 46 -7.02 15.01 3.95
N ILE A 47 -6.76 15.52 2.73
CA ILE A 47 -5.96 16.74 2.53
C ILE A 47 -6.60 17.93 3.25
N ASN A 48 -7.91 18.12 3.09
CA ASN A 48 -8.61 19.25 3.72
C ASN A 48 -8.60 19.14 5.26
N ASP A 49 -8.79 17.94 5.80
CA ASP A 49 -8.77 17.71 7.25
C ASP A 49 -7.37 17.96 7.83
N MET A 50 -6.32 17.48 7.15
CA MET A 50 -4.95 17.72 7.57
C MET A 50 -4.56 19.20 7.48
N ARG A 51 -5.00 19.92 6.43
CA ARG A 51 -4.74 21.35 6.29
C ARG A 51 -5.40 22.22 7.37
N ARG A 52 -6.54 21.78 7.90
CA ARG A 52 -7.24 22.44 9.00
C ARG A 52 -6.56 22.26 10.36
N LYS A 53 -5.71 21.27 10.51
CA LYS A 53 -4.99 21.01 11.75
C LYS A 53 -3.87 22.05 11.93
N PRO A 54 -3.89 22.90 13.00
CA PRO A 54 -2.92 23.99 13.16
C PRO A 54 -1.52 23.48 13.51
N ASP A 55 -1.43 22.41 14.31
CA ASP A 55 -0.17 21.87 14.84
C ASP A 55 0.10 20.49 14.21
N ARG A 56 0.64 20.49 13.01
CA ARG A 56 1.05 19.25 12.32
C ARG A 56 2.46 18.84 12.74
N THR A 57 2.64 17.55 12.98
CA THR A 57 3.96 16.95 13.14
C THR A 57 4.70 16.89 11.79
N ALA A 58 6.04 16.77 11.82
CA ALA A 58 6.82 16.61 10.59
C ALA A 58 6.37 15.41 9.74
N ASN A 59 5.97 14.31 10.40
CA ASN A 59 5.43 13.14 9.69
C ASN A 59 4.08 13.43 9.02
N GLU A 60 3.19 14.18 9.68
CA GLU A 60 1.91 14.59 9.09
C GLU A 60 2.10 15.54 7.91
N GLU A 61 3.11 16.40 7.96
CA GLU A 61 3.47 17.25 6.82
C GLU A 61 3.99 16.43 5.64
N ASP A 62 4.83 15.44 5.91
CA ASP A 62 5.30 14.49 4.88
C ASP A 62 4.15 13.69 4.26
N LEU A 63 3.20 13.22 5.07
CA LEU A 63 1.99 12.55 4.59
C LEU A 63 1.12 13.48 3.75
N LEU A 64 0.97 14.75 4.14
CA LEU A 64 0.21 15.73 3.37
C LEU A 64 0.81 15.96 1.98
N VAL A 65 2.12 16.13 1.89
CA VAL A 65 2.83 16.27 0.60
C VAL A 65 2.59 15.05 -0.30
N THR A 66 2.60 13.85 0.29
CA THR A 66 2.34 12.63 -0.47
C THR A 66 0.87 12.52 -0.88
N LEU A 67 -0.08 12.89 -0.01
CA LEU A 67 -1.50 12.95 -0.35
C LEU A 67 -1.80 13.89 -1.52
N GLU A 68 -1.12 15.04 -1.59
CA GLU A 68 -1.25 15.97 -2.71
C GLU A 68 -0.73 15.35 -4.02
N ALA A 69 0.37 14.59 -3.97
CA ALA A 69 0.86 13.84 -5.12
C ALA A 69 -0.07 12.68 -5.53
N VAL A 70 -0.69 12.00 -4.56
CA VAL A 70 -1.73 10.98 -4.82
C VAL A 70 -2.98 11.60 -5.46
N TYR A 71 -3.38 12.77 -4.98
CA TYR A 71 -4.50 13.50 -5.57
C TYR A 71 -4.23 13.86 -7.04
N GLU A 72 -3.04 14.39 -7.34
CA GLU A 72 -2.61 14.63 -8.73
C GLU A 72 -2.61 13.34 -9.56
N PHE A 73 -2.06 12.26 -9.03
CA PHE A 73 -2.04 10.92 -9.65
C PHE A 73 -3.47 10.48 -10.03
N ASN A 74 -4.41 10.60 -9.10
CA ASN A 74 -5.81 10.26 -9.34
C ASN A 74 -6.47 11.17 -10.39
N LEU A 75 -6.21 12.49 -10.36
CA LEU A 75 -6.76 13.43 -11.35
C LEU A 75 -6.24 13.17 -12.76
N ARG A 76 -5.07 12.57 -12.89
CA ARG A 76 -4.51 12.12 -14.18
C ARG A 76 -5.10 10.80 -14.67
N GLY A 77 -6.06 10.23 -13.94
CA GLY A 77 -6.73 8.98 -14.30
C GLY A 77 -6.02 7.71 -13.83
N PHE A 78 -5.02 7.83 -12.94
CA PHE A 78 -4.36 6.69 -12.33
C PHE A 78 -4.99 6.35 -10.98
N THR A 79 -4.97 5.09 -10.61
CA THR A 79 -5.49 4.61 -9.33
C THR A 79 -4.55 3.60 -8.68
N PHE A 80 -4.78 3.28 -7.40
CA PHE A 80 -4.10 2.17 -6.75
C PHE A 80 -4.94 0.90 -6.86
N ALA A 81 -4.28 -0.20 -7.21
CA ALA A 81 -4.84 -1.54 -7.04
C ALA A 81 -4.79 -1.93 -5.55
N ASN A 82 -5.63 -2.87 -5.14
CA ASN A 82 -5.58 -3.40 -3.78
C ASN A 82 -4.23 -4.07 -3.50
N ILE A 83 -3.78 -3.97 -2.25
CA ILE A 83 -2.71 -4.83 -1.75
C ILE A 83 -3.22 -6.27 -1.80
N ASP A 84 -2.41 -7.17 -2.29
CA ASP A 84 -2.74 -8.58 -2.48
C ASP A 84 -1.62 -9.45 -1.92
N LEU A 85 -1.98 -10.51 -1.20
CA LEU A 85 -1.02 -11.39 -0.53
C LEU A 85 -0.02 -12.03 -1.49
N TYR A 86 -0.48 -12.41 -2.68
CA TYR A 86 0.30 -13.16 -3.66
C TYR A 86 0.99 -12.30 -4.72
N GLU A 87 0.48 -11.09 -4.95
CA GLU A 87 0.93 -10.23 -6.03
C GLU A 87 1.71 -9.00 -5.57
N SER A 88 1.48 -8.53 -4.34
CA SER A 88 2.21 -7.37 -3.80
C SER A 88 3.67 -7.70 -3.53
N ASP A 89 4.53 -6.72 -3.78
CA ASP A 89 5.94 -6.78 -3.42
C ASP A 89 6.15 -6.33 -1.97
N ALA A 90 7.29 -6.66 -1.38
CA ALA A 90 7.63 -6.19 -0.03
C ALA A 90 7.74 -4.65 0.03
N ILE A 91 8.46 -4.05 -0.94
CA ILE A 91 8.88 -2.64 -0.89
C ILE A 91 8.57 -1.83 -2.16
N ARG A 92 8.32 -2.49 -3.30
CA ARG A 92 8.17 -1.84 -4.60
C ARG A 92 6.72 -1.72 -5.03
N PHE A 93 6.35 -0.56 -5.56
CA PHE A 93 5.07 -0.37 -6.25
C PHE A 93 5.11 -1.09 -7.60
N LYS A 94 4.15 -1.97 -7.85
CA LYS A 94 4.04 -2.73 -9.10
C LYS A 94 2.98 -2.13 -10.02
N PRO A 95 3.28 -1.88 -11.29
CA PRO A 95 2.26 -1.54 -12.28
C PRO A 95 1.26 -2.71 -12.46
N VAL A 96 -0.02 -2.36 -12.52
CA VAL A 96 -1.12 -3.29 -12.85
C VAL A 96 -1.85 -2.69 -14.05
N GLY A 97 -1.65 -3.28 -15.22
CA GLY A 97 -2.10 -2.67 -16.47
C GLY A 97 -1.45 -1.29 -16.70
N ASP A 98 -2.16 -0.41 -17.40
CA ASP A 98 -1.64 0.89 -17.85
C ASP A 98 -2.01 2.06 -16.93
N LYS A 99 -2.88 1.84 -15.93
CA LYS A 99 -3.50 2.91 -15.13
C LYS A 99 -3.45 2.71 -13.64
N GLN A 100 -2.89 1.60 -13.16
CA GLN A 100 -2.86 1.28 -11.74
C GLN A 100 -1.46 0.97 -11.22
N LEU A 101 -1.24 1.29 -9.95
CA LEU A 101 -0.09 0.84 -9.17
C LEU A 101 -0.58 0.03 -7.97
N ARG A 102 0.01 -1.15 -7.77
CA ARG A 102 -0.21 -1.95 -6.56
C ARG A 102 0.78 -1.51 -5.49
N PRO A 103 0.29 -1.05 -4.32
CA PRO A 103 1.17 -0.68 -3.21
C PRO A 103 1.89 -1.92 -2.64
N PRO A 104 3.11 -1.74 -2.11
CA PRO A 104 3.85 -2.79 -1.41
C PRO A 104 3.35 -3.00 0.01
N PHE A 105 3.75 -4.10 0.64
CA PHE A 105 3.41 -4.37 2.04
C PHE A 105 3.96 -3.32 3.01
N VAL A 106 5.16 -2.77 2.76
CA VAL A 106 5.75 -1.72 3.60
C VAL A 106 4.92 -0.42 3.64
N SER A 107 3.98 -0.25 2.71
CA SER A 107 3.04 0.89 2.71
C SER A 107 1.92 0.77 3.75
N VAL A 108 1.79 -0.37 4.39
CA VAL A 108 0.82 -0.60 5.48
C VAL A 108 1.40 -0.04 6.77
N ALA A 109 0.66 0.85 7.43
CA ALA A 109 1.12 1.48 8.66
C ALA A 109 1.48 0.45 9.73
N GLY A 110 2.64 0.62 10.35
CA GLY A 110 3.17 -0.28 11.38
C GLY A 110 3.85 -1.54 10.86
N LEU A 111 3.76 -1.85 9.57
CA LEU A 111 4.37 -3.04 8.97
C LEU A 111 5.77 -2.69 8.46
N GLY A 112 6.79 -3.09 9.24
CA GLY A 112 8.19 -2.85 8.91
C GLY A 112 8.69 -3.71 7.74
N GLU A 113 9.85 -3.35 7.20
CA GLU A 113 10.44 -4.02 6.03
C GLU A 113 10.65 -5.52 6.23
N THR A 114 11.07 -5.94 7.42
CA THR A 114 11.29 -7.37 7.74
C THR A 114 9.99 -8.19 7.64
N ALA A 115 8.89 -7.66 8.17
CA ALA A 115 7.58 -8.30 8.07
C ALA A 115 7.03 -8.25 6.64
N ALA A 116 7.27 -7.16 5.91
CA ALA A 116 6.91 -7.03 4.50
C ALA A 116 7.63 -8.05 3.62
N GLN A 117 8.92 -8.26 3.84
CA GLN A 117 9.71 -9.26 3.14
C GLN A 117 9.24 -10.69 3.46
N ASP A 118 8.89 -10.98 4.71
CA ASP A 118 8.37 -12.29 5.12
C ASP A 118 7.03 -12.59 4.45
N LEU A 119 6.10 -11.61 4.40
CA LEU A 119 4.84 -11.73 3.66
C LEU A 119 5.05 -11.98 2.17
N ALA A 120 5.92 -11.21 1.53
CA ALA A 120 6.20 -11.35 0.11
C ALA A 120 6.82 -12.73 -0.21
N ARG A 121 7.69 -13.24 0.68
CA ARG A 121 8.25 -14.59 0.57
C ARG A 121 7.15 -15.65 0.65
N CYS A 122 6.30 -15.58 1.67
CA CYS A 122 5.19 -16.53 1.85
C CYS A 122 4.24 -16.53 0.65
N GLY A 123 3.90 -15.36 0.12
CA GLY A 123 3.06 -15.24 -1.08
C GLY A 123 3.71 -15.79 -2.35
N ALA A 124 5.04 -15.67 -2.48
CA ALA A 124 5.80 -16.12 -3.65
C ALA A 124 6.06 -17.64 -3.67
N GLU A 125 5.94 -18.34 -2.53
CA GLU A 125 6.16 -19.79 -2.44
C GLU A 125 5.10 -20.63 -3.19
N GLY A 126 4.09 -19.98 -3.78
CA GLY A 126 3.06 -20.64 -4.60
C GLY A 126 2.05 -21.47 -3.80
N LYS A 127 2.08 -21.37 -2.49
CA LYS A 127 1.13 -22.03 -1.59
C LYS A 127 -0.07 -21.11 -1.38
N GLU A 128 -1.26 -21.60 -1.73
CA GLU A 128 -2.51 -20.94 -1.34
C GLU A 128 -2.81 -21.24 0.13
N PHE A 129 -2.93 -20.18 0.93
CA PHE A 129 -3.32 -20.30 2.33
C PHE A 129 -4.83 -20.50 2.45
N VAL A 130 -5.24 -21.40 3.34
CA VAL A 130 -6.67 -21.68 3.58
C VAL A 130 -7.24 -20.86 4.73
N SER A 131 -6.38 -20.23 5.55
CA SER A 131 -6.81 -19.39 6.68
C SER A 131 -5.75 -18.37 7.08
N ILE A 132 -6.16 -17.31 7.78
CA ILE A 132 -5.26 -16.32 8.37
C ILE A 132 -4.36 -16.95 9.43
N LYS A 133 -4.87 -17.95 10.16
CA LYS A 133 -4.09 -18.72 11.14
C LYS A 133 -2.93 -19.49 10.50
N GLU A 134 -3.16 -20.11 9.35
CA GLU A 134 -2.11 -20.77 8.59
C GLU A 134 -1.05 -19.76 8.09
N LEU A 135 -1.50 -18.63 7.55
CA LEU A 135 -0.61 -17.54 7.15
C LEU A 135 0.25 -17.05 8.32
N SER A 136 -0.35 -16.83 9.49
CA SER A 136 0.35 -16.41 10.70
C SER A 136 1.41 -17.43 11.14
N ALA A 137 1.13 -18.71 11.01
CA ALA A 137 2.09 -19.79 11.34
C ALA A 137 3.27 -19.84 10.33
N ALA A 138 3.02 -19.54 9.07
CA ALA A 138 4.04 -19.51 8.02
C ALA A 138 4.93 -18.25 8.06
N CYS A 139 4.35 -17.11 8.44
CA CYS A 139 5.02 -15.80 8.45
C CYS A 139 5.40 -15.39 9.88
N SER A 140 6.54 -15.87 10.37
CA SER A 140 6.98 -15.69 11.76
C SER A 140 7.29 -14.24 12.18
N LYS A 141 7.46 -13.33 11.20
CA LYS A 141 7.77 -11.91 11.43
C LYS A 141 6.52 -11.02 11.40
N VAL A 142 5.37 -11.62 11.14
CA VAL A 142 4.09 -10.91 11.01
C VAL A 142 3.30 -11.06 12.32
N SER A 143 3.00 -9.92 12.96
CA SER A 143 2.21 -9.89 14.19
C SER A 143 0.71 -9.91 13.89
N GLN A 144 -0.09 -10.19 14.92
CA GLN A 144 -1.56 -10.15 14.82
C GLN A 144 -2.06 -8.75 14.37
N SER A 145 -1.45 -7.68 14.86
CA SER A 145 -1.80 -6.30 14.46
C SER A 145 -1.53 -6.03 12.98
N HIS A 146 -0.48 -6.63 12.41
CA HIS A 146 -0.20 -6.55 10.98
C HIS A 146 -1.28 -7.26 10.15
N LEU A 147 -1.73 -8.44 10.59
CA LEU A 147 -2.80 -9.19 9.92
C LEU A 147 -4.12 -8.45 9.96
N GLU A 148 -4.45 -7.80 11.08
CA GLU A 148 -5.64 -6.95 11.21
C GLU A 148 -5.60 -5.74 10.28
N ALA A 149 -4.45 -5.08 10.17
CA ALA A 149 -4.26 -3.97 9.24
C ALA A 149 -4.40 -4.42 7.77
N LEU A 150 -3.81 -5.56 7.40
CA LEU A 150 -3.94 -6.16 6.06
C LEU A 150 -5.39 -6.57 5.76
N LYS A 151 -6.09 -7.14 6.75
CA LYS A 151 -7.52 -7.50 6.65
C LYS A 151 -8.39 -6.27 6.42
N ALA A 152 -8.15 -5.18 7.17
CA ALA A 152 -8.86 -3.92 7.02
C ALA A 152 -8.67 -3.29 5.62
N LEU A 153 -7.49 -3.46 5.02
CA LEU A 153 -7.19 -3.02 3.65
C LEU A 153 -7.72 -3.98 2.56
N GLY A 154 -8.30 -5.11 2.96
CA GLY A 154 -8.80 -6.12 2.04
C GLY A 154 -7.72 -6.97 1.36
N ALA A 155 -6.49 -6.94 1.85
CA ALA A 155 -5.37 -7.72 1.32
C ALA A 155 -5.53 -9.24 1.56
N LEU A 156 -6.33 -9.61 2.55
CA LEU A 156 -6.60 -11.00 2.95
C LEU A 156 -8.02 -11.46 2.56
N ARG A 157 -8.59 -10.88 1.50
CA ARG A 157 -9.93 -11.25 1.02
C ARG A 157 -9.98 -12.72 0.64
N GLY A 158 -11.03 -13.42 1.12
CA GLY A 158 -11.22 -14.84 0.86
C GLY A 158 -10.52 -15.77 1.85
N LEU A 159 -9.70 -15.24 2.78
CA LEU A 159 -9.11 -16.02 3.85
C LEU A 159 -9.97 -15.92 5.12
N PRO A 160 -10.58 -17.03 5.58
CA PRO A 160 -11.24 -17.06 6.88
C PRO A 160 -10.22 -16.98 8.03
N ASP A 161 -10.66 -16.56 9.20
CA ASP A 161 -9.79 -16.44 10.37
C ASP A 161 -9.21 -17.80 10.81
N ASP A 162 -10.03 -18.86 10.73
CA ASP A 162 -9.62 -20.25 11.03
C ASP A 162 -10.10 -21.20 9.92
N SER A 163 -9.36 -22.30 9.72
CA SER A 163 -9.69 -23.36 8.77
C SER A 163 -10.77 -24.34 9.31
N GLN A 164 -11.33 -24.08 10.49
CA GLN A 164 -12.46 -24.86 10.97
C GLN A 164 -13.70 -24.57 10.12
N ILE A 165 -13.97 -25.46 9.17
CA ILE A 165 -15.28 -25.59 8.55
C ILE A 165 -16.22 -25.96 9.69
N THR A 166 -17.10 -25.02 10.10
CA THR A 166 -18.27 -25.39 10.91
C THR A 166 -19.14 -26.28 10.03
N LEU A 167 -19.11 -27.57 10.31
CA LEU A 167 -19.91 -28.62 9.65
C LEU A 167 -21.40 -28.54 10.03
N PHE A 168 -21.84 -27.41 10.63
CA PHE A 168 -23.20 -27.18 11.08
C PHE A 168 -23.64 -25.75 10.75
N ASP A 169 -24.18 -25.58 9.56
CA ASP A 169 -25.28 -24.67 9.22
C ASP A 169 -26.14 -25.30 8.14
#